data_9334349d96cbdf91d9eeef5685b8ad29
#
_entry.id   9334349d96cbdf91d9eeef5685b8ad29
#
_cell.length_a   1.000
_cell.length_b   1.000
_cell.length_c   1.000
_cell.angle_alpha   90.00
_cell.angle_beta   90.00
_cell.angle_gamma   90.00
#
_symmetry.space_group_name_H-M   'P 1'
#
loop_
_entity.id
_entity.type
_entity.pdbx_description
1 polymer ?
#
loop_
_entity_poly.entity_id
_entity_poly.type
_entity_poly.pdbx_seq_one_letter_code
_entity_poly.pdbx_strand_id
1 'polypeptide(L)'
;KLTPDPRFYYRRQDAPAASHPSVAACLARLAGSAANEIVWDPFCGSGLELIERALLGGVQSIYGTDLSPDAIAISRANFAAAKVKAVQSKFICCDFRDYATVEGLGPKSVTLIITNPPMGRRIRVPNMRGLFGDLFAIATAVLKPGGRLVFVNPLRIEPLDPSLKLEYR
;
A
#
# COMPACT_ATOMS: atom_id res chain seq x y z
N LYS A 1 2.30 6.33 29.58
CA LYS A 1 2.33 6.59 28.12
C LYS A 1 3.62 6.03 27.58
N LEU A 2 3.57 5.10 26.62
CA LEU A 2 4.76 4.63 25.93
C LEU A 2 5.35 5.79 25.13
N THR A 3 6.65 6.02 25.30
CA THR A 3 7.36 7.03 24.48
C THR A 3 7.31 6.59 23.03
N PRO A 4 6.90 7.47 22.09
CA PRO A 4 6.91 7.12 20.67
C PRO A 4 8.31 6.69 20.23
N ASP A 5 8.42 5.62 19.45
CA ASP A 5 9.70 5.16 18.93
C ASP A 5 10.23 6.20 17.92
N PRO A 6 11.43 6.78 18.20
CA PRO A 6 11.98 7.84 17.35
C PRO A 6 12.27 7.40 15.92
N ARG A 7 12.38 6.09 15.66
CA ARG A 7 12.54 5.54 14.30
C ARG A 7 11.33 5.81 13.42
N PHE A 8 10.15 5.98 14.03
CA PHE A 8 8.89 6.22 13.34
C PHE A 8 8.36 7.64 13.57
N TYR A 9 9.26 8.61 13.56
CA TYR A 9 8.97 10.03 13.82
C TYR A 9 7.91 10.62 12.88
N TYR A 10 7.73 10.04 11.70
CA TYR A 10 6.74 10.46 10.71
C TYR A 10 5.31 10.05 11.08
N ARG A 11 5.12 9.09 11.99
CA ARG A 11 3.81 8.65 12.48
C ARG A 11 3.22 9.70 13.43
N ARG A 12 2.66 10.76 12.86
CA ARG A 12 2.03 11.86 13.61
C ARG A 12 0.63 11.52 14.05
N GLN A 13 -0.11 10.77 13.22
CA GLN A 13 -1.49 10.37 13.45
C GLN A 13 -1.72 8.94 12.98
N ASP A 14 -2.73 8.28 13.57
CA ASP A 14 -3.13 6.93 13.19
C ASP A 14 -4.55 6.92 12.65
N ALA A 15 -4.75 6.22 11.54
CA ALA A 15 -6.07 5.81 11.08
C ALA A 15 -6.58 4.61 11.90
N PRO A 16 -7.89 4.42 12.04
CA PRO A 16 -8.44 3.19 12.61
C PRO A 16 -7.87 1.96 11.88
N ALA A 17 -7.42 0.98 12.64
CA ALA A 17 -6.78 -0.25 12.11
C ALA A 17 -5.48 -0.05 11.31
N ALA A 18 -4.81 1.09 11.45
CA ALA A 18 -3.51 1.32 10.85
C ALA A 18 -2.51 0.20 11.18
N SER A 19 -1.63 -0.07 10.24
CA SER A 19 -0.51 -0.99 10.42
C SER A 19 0.38 -0.58 11.58
N HIS A 20 0.96 -1.56 12.27
CA HIS A 20 2.09 -1.24 13.14
C HIS A 20 3.30 -0.87 12.27
N PRO A 21 4.06 0.19 12.59
CA PRO A 21 5.18 0.63 11.75
C PRO A 21 6.21 -0.47 11.45
N SER A 22 6.44 -1.40 12.38
CA SER A 22 7.33 -2.54 12.16
C SER A 22 6.81 -3.48 11.06
N VAL A 23 5.49 -3.65 10.93
CA VAL A 23 4.89 -4.47 9.86
C VAL A 23 5.10 -3.78 8.52
N ALA A 24 4.81 -2.49 8.44
CA ALA A 24 5.04 -1.68 7.24
C ALA A 24 6.53 -1.73 6.81
N ALA A 25 7.46 -1.58 7.78
CA ALA A 25 8.89 -1.68 7.53
C ALA A 25 9.33 -3.07 7.04
N CYS A 26 8.73 -4.15 7.56
CA CYS A 26 8.98 -5.50 7.08
C CYS A 26 8.49 -5.70 5.65
N LEU A 27 7.25 -5.28 5.35
CA LEU A 27 6.69 -5.36 3.99
C LEU A 27 7.55 -4.59 2.98
N ALA A 28 7.98 -3.37 3.34
CA ALA A 28 8.83 -2.57 2.49
C ALA A 28 10.17 -3.25 2.18
N ARG A 29 10.77 -3.93 3.16
CA ARG A 29 12.01 -4.68 2.98
C ARG A 29 11.81 -5.95 2.15
N LEU A 30 10.72 -6.69 2.38
CA LEU A 30 10.36 -7.86 1.57
C LEU A 30 10.10 -7.47 0.11
N ALA A 31 9.51 -6.30 -0.12
CA ALA A 31 9.33 -5.78 -1.47
C ALA A 31 10.66 -5.50 -2.19
N GLY A 32 11.75 -5.35 -1.44
CA GLY A 32 13.04 -4.95 -2.00
C GLY A 32 13.02 -3.52 -2.51
N SER A 33 14.05 -3.13 -3.24
CA SER A 33 14.16 -1.80 -3.86
C SER A 33 14.64 -1.89 -5.30
N ALA A 34 14.01 -1.13 -6.19
CA ALA A 34 14.45 -0.94 -7.56
C ALA A 34 14.45 0.56 -7.89
N ALA A 35 15.16 0.96 -8.93
CA ALA A 35 15.17 2.34 -9.39
C ALA A 35 13.87 2.68 -10.13
N ASN A 36 13.42 3.93 -9.97
CA ASN A 36 12.26 4.49 -10.66
C ASN A 36 10.95 3.72 -10.41
N GLU A 37 10.78 3.20 -9.19
CA GLU A 37 9.56 2.48 -8.84
C GLU A 37 8.35 3.40 -8.79
N ILE A 38 7.24 2.88 -9.28
CA ILE A 38 5.89 3.44 -9.15
C ILE A 38 5.14 2.52 -8.20
N VAL A 39 4.85 3.03 -7.01
CA VAL A 39 4.33 2.24 -5.89
C VAL A 39 2.88 2.62 -5.61
N TRP A 40 2.02 1.63 -5.44
CA TRP A 40 0.63 1.85 -5.07
C TRP A 40 0.25 1.03 -3.83
N ASP A 41 -0.48 1.69 -2.90
CA ASP A 41 -1.19 1.02 -1.81
C ASP A 41 -2.70 1.25 -1.97
N PRO A 42 -3.46 0.19 -2.34
CA PRO A 42 -4.92 0.27 -2.52
C PRO A 42 -5.72 0.46 -1.22
N PHE A 43 -5.11 0.26 -0.05
CA PHE A 43 -5.72 0.39 1.28
C PHE A 43 -4.80 1.16 2.21
N CYS A 44 -4.39 2.36 1.80
CA CYS A 44 -3.23 3.04 2.37
C CYS A 44 -3.37 3.46 3.83
N GLY A 45 -4.58 3.56 4.37
CA GLY A 45 -4.81 3.91 5.77
C GLY A 45 -4.02 5.15 6.20
N SER A 46 -3.06 4.96 7.11
CA SER A 46 -2.17 6.02 7.59
C SER A 46 -0.91 6.22 6.73
N GLY A 47 -0.76 5.49 5.62
CA GLY A 47 0.32 5.65 4.63
C GLY A 47 1.65 5.00 4.99
N LEU A 48 1.71 4.16 6.02
CA LEU A 48 2.99 3.68 6.57
C LEU A 48 3.76 2.79 5.60
N GLU A 49 3.09 1.91 4.86
CA GLU A 49 3.70 1.04 3.86
C GLU A 49 4.39 1.85 2.76
N LEU A 50 3.72 2.89 2.27
CA LEU A 50 4.25 3.79 1.26
C LEU A 50 5.43 4.61 1.78
N ILE A 51 5.35 5.10 3.03
CA ILE A 51 6.42 5.87 3.68
C ILE A 51 7.66 4.99 3.86
N GLU A 52 7.50 3.81 4.46
CA GLU A 52 8.62 2.88 4.69
C GLU A 52 9.27 2.46 3.37
N ARG A 53 8.46 2.22 2.32
CA ARG A 53 9.01 1.91 0.99
C ARG A 53 9.78 3.10 0.40
N ALA A 54 9.26 4.30 0.52
CA ALA A 54 9.91 5.50 0.00
C ALA A 54 11.22 5.84 0.73
N LEU A 55 11.29 5.58 2.04
CA LEU A 55 12.50 5.76 2.84
C LEU A 55 13.67 4.83 2.43
N LEU A 56 13.38 3.69 1.80
CA LEU A 56 14.41 2.81 1.24
C LEU A 56 15.04 3.35 -0.06
N GLY A 57 14.45 4.40 -0.64
CA GLY A 57 14.94 5.00 -1.88
C GLY A 57 14.47 4.28 -3.15
N GLY A 58 14.86 4.82 -4.32
CA GLY A 58 14.53 4.26 -5.62
C GLY A 58 13.08 4.49 -6.10
N VAL A 59 12.23 5.12 -5.30
CA VAL A 59 10.83 5.41 -5.66
C VAL A 59 10.75 6.72 -6.45
N GLN A 60 10.06 6.68 -7.58
CA GLN A 60 9.76 7.84 -8.40
C GLN A 60 8.42 8.47 -7.98
N SER A 61 7.39 7.64 -7.81
CA SER A 61 6.06 8.11 -7.41
C SER A 61 5.35 7.09 -6.54
N ILE A 62 4.49 7.60 -5.66
CA ILE A 62 3.58 6.80 -4.84
C ILE A 62 2.14 7.21 -5.03
N TYR A 63 1.26 6.22 -4.98
CA TYR A 63 -0.17 6.37 -4.97
C TYR A 63 -0.74 5.68 -3.73
N GLY A 64 -1.57 6.38 -2.96
CA GLY A 64 -2.33 5.81 -1.86
C GLY A 64 -3.82 6.03 -2.10
N THR A 65 -4.60 4.97 -2.07
CA THR A 65 -6.06 5.06 -2.12
C THR A 65 -6.66 4.50 -0.84
N ASP A 66 -7.77 5.06 -0.38
CA ASP A 66 -8.54 4.58 0.76
C ASP A 66 -9.98 5.07 0.64
N LEU A 67 -10.94 4.32 1.18
CA LEU A 67 -12.35 4.73 1.22
C LEU A 67 -12.61 5.84 2.25
N SER A 68 -11.73 5.99 3.24
CA SER A 68 -11.88 6.96 4.32
C SER A 68 -11.17 8.28 3.97
N PRO A 69 -11.90 9.40 3.90
CA PRO A 69 -11.28 10.72 3.71
C PRO A 69 -10.36 11.09 4.88
N ASP A 70 -10.66 10.64 6.10
CA ASP A 70 -9.80 10.85 7.27
C ASP A 70 -8.47 10.08 7.14
N ALA A 71 -8.50 8.84 6.66
CA ALA A 71 -7.30 8.06 6.38
C ALA A 71 -6.42 8.78 5.35
N ILE A 72 -7.01 9.33 4.30
CA ILE A 72 -6.29 10.11 3.29
C ILE A 72 -5.66 11.38 3.88
N ALA A 73 -6.37 12.10 4.73
CA ALA A 73 -5.82 13.28 5.42
C ALA A 73 -4.63 12.91 6.32
N ILE A 74 -4.77 11.81 7.08
CA ILE A 74 -3.71 11.27 7.95
C ILE A 74 -2.50 10.83 7.14
N SER A 75 -2.70 10.08 6.04
CA SER A 75 -1.61 9.61 5.20
C SER A 75 -0.80 10.75 4.58
N ARG A 76 -1.47 11.82 4.13
CA ARG A 76 -0.81 13.04 3.64
C ARG A 76 0.04 13.71 4.73
N ALA A 77 -0.52 13.85 5.94
CA ALA A 77 0.19 14.47 7.07
C ALA A 77 1.43 13.66 7.49
N ASN A 78 1.30 12.33 7.56
CA ASN A 78 2.39 11.43 7.90
C ASN A 78 3.47 11.44 6.81
N PHE A 79 3.08 11.39 5.52
CA PHE A 79 4.03 11.44 4.41
C PHE A 79 4.81 12.76 4.38
N ALA A 80 4.14 13.89 4.60
CA ALA A 80 4.81 15.19 4.73
C ALA A 80 5.81 15.22 5.89
N ALA A 81 5.46 14.61 7.04
CA ALA A 81 6.34 14.51 8.21
C ALA A 81 7.55 13.60 7.95
N ALA A 82 7.44 12.61 7.08
CA ALA A 82 8.54 11.72 6.71
C ALA A 82 9.66 12.42 5.93
N LYS A 83 9.39 13.58 5.35
CA LYS A 83 10.37 14.41 4.60
C LYS A 83 11.08 13.61 3.49
N VAL A 84 10.38 12.69 2.84
CA VAL A 84 10.89 11.93 1.70
C VAL A 84 11.15 12.91 0.55
N LYS A 85 12.37 12.91 0.03
CA LYS A 85 12.77 13.81 -1.05
C LYS A 85 12.53 13.17 -2.42
N ALA A 86 12.25 14.03 -3.42
CA ALA A 86 12.18 13.67 -4.84
C ALA A 86 11.15 12.55 -5.19
N VAL A 87 10.13 12.34 -4.35
CA VAL A 87 9.06 11.38 -4.60
C VAL A 87 7.76 12.13 -4.85
N GLN A 88 7.16 11.92 -6.01
CA GLN A 88 5.81 12.42 -6.28
C GLN A 88 4.79 11.59 -5.50
N SER A 89 3.83 12.23 -4.84
CA SER A 89 2.84 11.52 -4.03
C SER A 89 1.43 11.98 -4.34
N LYS A 90 0.52 11.01 -4.52
CA LYS A 90 -0.91 11.22 -4.68
C LYS A 90 -1.66 10.34 -3.67
N PHE A 91 -2.49 10.96 -2.83
CA PHE A 91 -3.38 10.27 -1.89
C PHE A 91 -4.81 10.65 -2.23
N ILE A 92 -5.63 9.66 -2.59
CA ILE A 92 -6.96 9.87 -3.17
C ILE A 92 -8.00 9.05 -2.40
N CYS A 93 -9.11 9.71 -2.02
CA CYS A 93 -10.25 9.03 -1.42
C CYS A 93 -11.11 8.40 -2.52
N CYS A 94 -10.96 7.08 -2.72
CA CYS A 94 -11.78 6.31 -3.66
C CYS A 94 -11.72 4.81 -3.32
N ASP A 95 -12.66 4.05 -3.88
CA ASP A 95 -12.52 2.59 -3.90
C ASP A 95 -11.35 2.21 -4.82
N PHE A 96 -10.52 1.27 -4.38
CA PHE A 96 -9.39 0.81 -5.19
C PHE A 96 -9.82 0.17 -6.52
N ARG A 97 -11.07 -0.28 -6.62
CA ARG A 97 -11.67 -0.78 -7.86
C ARG A 97 -11.81 0.30 -8.92
N ASP A 98 -11.93 1.54 -8.49
CA ASP A 98 -12.05 2.72 -9.35
C ASP A 98 -10.68 3.31 -9.72
N TYR A 99 -9.59 2.54 -9.58
CA TYR A 99 -8.21 2.98 -9.81
C TYR A 99 -8.01 3.71 -11.15
N ALA A 100 -8.77 3.35 -12.18
CA ALA A 100 -8.66 3.96 -13.51
C ALA A 100 -9.10 5.45 -13.53
N THR A 101 -9.81 5.91 -12.50
CA THR A 101 -10.16 7.34 -12.34
C THR A 101 -9.02 8.16 -11.74
N VAL A 102 -8.01 7.49 -11.20
CA VAL A 102 -6.84 8.14 -10.57
C VAL A 102 -5.80 8.43 -11.64
N GLU A 103 -5.54 9.70 -11.89
CA GLU A 103 -4.51 10.12 -12.85
C GLU A 103 -3.14 9.52 -12.51
N GLY A 104 -2.59 8.73 -13.43
CA GLY A 104 -1.32 8.03 -13.29
C GLY A 104 -1.46 6.56 -12.86
N LEU A 105 -2.64 6.10 -12.46
CA LEU A 105 -2.96 4.69 -12.32
C LEU A 105 -3.72 4.20 -13.56
N GLY A 106 -3.30 3.07 -14.09
CA GLY A 106 -3.91 2.46 -15.27
C GLY A 106 -3.29 1.10 -15.58
N PRO A 107 -3.66 0.48 -16.71
CA PRO A 107 -3.06 -0.79 -17.11
C PRO A 107 -1.54 -0.68 -17.23
N LYS A 108 -0.83 -1.63 -16.61
CA LYS A 108 0.64 -1.72 -16.66
C LYS A 108 1.39 -0.43 -16.28
N SER A 109 0.82 0.34 -15.33
CA SER A 109 1.42 1.61 -14.86
C SER A 109 2.28 1.46 -13.60
N VAL A 110 2.04 0.43 -12.77
CA VAL A 110 2.61 0.25 -11.43
C VAL A 110 3.72 -0.81 -11.45
N THR A 111 4.78 -0.61 -10.68
CA THR A 111 5.88 -1.60 -10.53
C THR A 111 5.77 -2.39 -9.23
N LEU A 112 5.13 -1.80 -8.21
CA LEU A 112 4.96 -2.42 -6.90
C LEU A 112 3.60 -2.03 -6.31
N ILE A 113 2.81 -3.03 -5.94
CA ILE A 113 1.71 -2.88 -5.00
C ILE A 113 2.21 -3.37 -3.64
N ILE A 114 2.11 -2.52 -2.60
CA ILE A 114 2.47 -2.86 -1.23
C ILE A 114 1.33 -2.48 -0.30
N THR A 115 0.78 -3.43 0.46
CA THR A 115 -0.43 -3.15 1.22
C THR A 115 -0.66 -4.09 2.38
N ASN A 116 -1.38 -3.58 3.40
CA ASN A 116 -1.95 -4.36 4.48
C ASN A 116 -3.49 -4.25 4.41
N PRO A 117 -4.16 -5.11 3.63
CA PRO A 117 -5.60 -5.03 3.41
C PRO A 117 -6.41 -5.13 4.71
N PRO A 118 -7.66 -4.62 4.75
CA PRO A 118 -8.51 -4.77 5.93
C PRO A 118 -8.81 -6.25 6.20
N MET A 119 -8.58 -6.69 7.47
CA MET A 119 -8.62 -8.10 7.87
C MET A 119 -9.94 -8.53 8.50
N GLY A 120 -10.98 -7.70 8.45
CA GLY A 120 -12.29 -8.00 9.04
C GLY A 120 -12.36 -7.94 10.58
N ARG A 121 -11.25 -7.79 11.29
CA ARG A 121 -11.26 -7.74 12.78
C ARG A 121 -11.61 -6.35 13.33
N ARG A 122 -11.07 -5.29 12.74
CA ARG A 122 -11.29 -3.89 13.15
C ARG A 122 -12.19 -3.15 12.18
N ILE A 123 -12.16 -3.53 10.91
CA ILE A 123 -13.03 -3.01 9.85
C ILE A 123 -13.82 -4.20 9.32
N ARG A 124 -15.16 -4.11 9.37
CA ARG A 124 -16.02 -5.18 8.86
C ARG A 124 -15.91 -5.27 7.34
N VAL A 125 -15.48 -6.42 6.85
CA VAL A 125 -15.45 -6.75 5.42
C VAL A 125 -16.40 -7.92 5.19
N PRO A 126 -17.57 -7.69 4.56
CA PRO A 126 -18.59 -8.72 4.40
C PRO A 126 -18.11 -9.90 3.55
N ASN A 127 -17.30 -9.65 2.54
CA ASN A 127 -16.77 -10.68 1.63
C ASN A 127 -15.25 -10.53 1.47
N MET A 128 -14.49 -11.12 2.38
CA MET A 128 -13.02 -11.09 2.34
C MET A 128 -12.45 -11.81 1.10
N ARG A 129 -13.03 -12.94 0.70
CA ARG A 129 -12.55 -13.67 -0.49
C ARG A 129 -12.77 -12.86 -1.76
N GLY A 130 -13.92 -12.18 -1.87
CA GLY A 130 -14.19 -11.27 -2.99
C GLY A 130 -13.22 -10.10 -3.02
N LEU A 131 -12.93 -9.48 -1.86
CA LEU A 131 -11.96 -8.39 -1.77
C LEU A 131 -10.58 -8.80 -2.28
N PHE A 132 -10.08 -9.96 -1.89
CA PHE A 132 -8.79 -10.48 -2.37
C PHE A 132 -8.85 -10.88 -3.84
N GLY A 133 -9.98 -11.44 -4.31
CA GLY A 133 -10.18 -11.72 -5.73
C GLY A 133 -10.07 -10.46 -6.59
N ASP A 134 -10.72 -9.38 -6.17
CA ASP A 134 -10.65 -8.09 -6.83
C ASP A 134 -9.22 -7.51 -6.78
N LEU A 135 -8.54 -7.62 -5.62
CA LEU A 135 -7.15 -7.18 -5.48
C LEU A 135 -6.22 -7.90 -6.46
N PHE A 136 -6.35 -9.22 -6.61
CA PHE A 136 -5.52 -9.98 -7.54
C PHE A 136 -5.82 -9.65 -9.00
N ALA A 137 -7.10 -9.53 -9.36
CA ALA A 137 -7.51 -9.15 -10.72
C ALA A 137 -6.96 -7.76 -11.10
N ILE A 138 -7.08 -6.80 -10.17
CA ILE A 138 -6.57 -5.44 -10.38
C ILE A 138 -5.03 -5.44 -10.41
N ALA A 139 -4.37 -6.18 -9.52
CA ALA A 139 -2.92 -6.30 -9.54
C ALA A 139 -2.42 -6.83 -10.89
N THR A 140 -3.06 -7.88 -11.42
CA THR A 140 -2.76 -8.39 -12.76
C THR A 140 -2.93 -7.33 -13.85
N ALA A 141 -3.96 -6.49 -13.75
CA ALA A 141 -4.21 -5.44 -14.74
C ALA A 141 -3.17 -4.30 -14.68
N VAL A 142 -2.87 -3.79 -13.47
CA VAL A 142 -2.08 -2.56 -13.29
C VAL A 142 -0.57 -2.79 -13.21
N LEU A 143 -0.12 -3.97 -12.76
CA LEU A 143 1.30 -4.25 -12.64
C LEU A 143 1.96 -4.37 -14.02
N LYS A 144 3.12 -3.74 -14.15
CA LYS A 144 4.03 -3.95 -15.28
C LYS A 144 4.55 -5.39 -15.29
N PRO A 145 5.01 -5.91 -16.43
CA PRO A 145 5.77 -7.17 -16.44
C PRO A 145 6.92 -7.13 -15.44
N GLY A 146 7.05 -8.16 -14.61
CA GLY A 146 8.01 -8.21 -13.49
C GLY A 146 7.64 -7.33 -12.29
N GLY A 147 6.47 -6.68 -12.30
CA GLY A 147 5.94 -5.97 -11.14
C GLY A 147 5.55 -6.93 -10.01
N ARG A 148 5.46 -6.41 -8.79
CA ARG A 148 5.29 -7.21 -7.57
C ARG A 148 4.05 -6.76 -6.80
N LEU A 149 3.33 -7.73 -6.21
CA LEU A 149 2.32 -7.53 -5.20
C LEU A 149 2.84 -8.06 -3.87
N VAL A 150 3.05 -7.18 -2.89
CA VAL A 150 3.47 -7.52 -1.53
C VAL A 150 2.38 -7.15 -0.55
N PHE A 151 1.84 -8.11 0.16
CA PHE A 151 0.69 -7.87 1.03
C PHE A 151 0.63 -8.84 2.20
N VAL A 152 -0.10 -8.44 3.25
CA VAL A 152 -0.41 -9.32 4.38
C VAL A 152 -1.58 -10.23 3.99
N ASN A 153 -1.37 -11.55 4.07
CA ASN A 153 -2.36 -12.56 3.67
C ASN A 153 -2.71 -13.51 4.82
N PRO A 154 -3.57 -13.11 5.75
CA PRO A 154 -3.92 -13.94 6.91
C PRO A 154 -4.79 -15.16 6.57
N LEU A 155 -5.46 -15.13 5.43
CA LEU A 155 -6.37 -16.18 4.99
C LEU A 155 -5.70 -17.20 4.06
N ARG A 156 -4.42 -16.99 3.73
CA ARG A 156 -3.67 -17.82 2.79
C ARG A 156 -4.40 -18.02 1.45
N ILE A 157 -5.06 -16.97 0.97
CA ILE A 157 -5.72 -16.96 -0.34
C ILE A 157 -4.63 -16.84 -1.40
N GLU A 158 -4.72 -17.69 -2.41
CA GLU A 158 -3.82 -17.66 -3.56
C GLU A 158 -4.53 -17.07 -4.79
N PRO A 159 -3.82 -16.32 -5.65
CA PRO A 159 -4.39 -15.85 -6.90
C PRO A 159 -4.71 -17.04 -7.81
N LEU A 160 -5.85 -16.96 -8.50
CA LEU A 160 -6.22 -17.96 -9.52
C LEU A 160 -5.56 -17.69 -10.87
N ASP A 161 -5.12 -16.44 -11.10
CA ASP A 161 -4.46 -16.03 -12.34
C ASP A 161 -3.01 -16.55 -12.38
N PRO A 162 -2.66 -17.40 -13.36
CA PRO A 162 -1.31 -17.98 -13.45
C PRO A 162 -0.21 -16.97 -13.77
N SER A 163 -0.57 -15.74 -14.15
CA SER A 163 0.39 -14.64 -14.34
C SER A 163 0.97 -14.12 -13.03
N LEU A 164 0.28 -14.35 -11.90
CA LEU A 164 0.76 -14.04 -10.55
C LEU A 164 1.39 -15.29 -9.94
N LYS A 165 2.71 -15.29 -9.79
CA LYS A 165 3.44 -16.37 -9.15
C LYS A 165 3.69 -16.05 -7.69
N LEU A 166 3.43 -17.02 -6.81
CA LEU A 166 3.76 -16.91 -5.40
C LEU A 166 5.25 -17.18 -5.18
N GLU A 167 5.98 -16.22 -4.62
CA GLU A 167 7.41 -16.37 -4.31
C GLU A 167 7.65 -16.71 -2.83
N TYR A 168 6.88 -16.13 -1.89
CA TYR A 168 7.02 -16.33 -0.44
C TYR A 168 5.66 -16.53 0.23
N ARG A 169 5.65 -17.28 1.33
CA ARG A 169 4.48 -17.46 2.21
C ARG A 169 4.79 -17.01 3.63
#